data_91ebc59e98df5d3b55e6bfd3fa0b8d07
#
_entry.id   91ebc59e98df5d3b55e6bfd3fa0b8d07
#
_cell.length_a   1.000
_cell.length_b   1.000
_cell.length_c   1.000
_cell.angle_alpha   90.00
_cell.angle_beta   90.00
_cell.angle_gamma   90.00
#
_symmetry.space_group_name_H-M   'P 1'
#
loop_
_entity.id
_entity.type
_entity.pdbx_description
1 polymer ?
#
loop_
_entity_poly.entity_id
_entity_poly.type
_entity_poly.pdbx_seq_one_letter_code
_entity_poly.pdbx_strand_id
1 'polypeptide(L)'
;VKPLTEADIRSSFVNATPDELAQLPIPGLHEMLWGDREFLGWRDPQAARRGYIVSWIDDRAVGIVVRSAGGSLRPGIAAMCSFCHSPQPATQVRLFSAARAGESGRNGNTIGTYICEDLGCSMLIRTAPPHLNPPATIAMRGEALLQRVQNFTADIMKTA
;
A
#
# COMPACT_ATOMS: atom_id res chain seq x y z
N VAL A 1 -7.93 -11.22 0.87
CA VAL A 1 -8.81 -10.06 0.59
C VAL A 1 -9.88 -10.46 -0.42
N LYS A 2 -11.02 -9.86 -0.31
CA LYS A 2 -12.10 -10.01 -1.29
C LYS A 2 -11.61 -9.54 -2.67
N PRO A 3 -11.89 -10.26 -3.77
CA PRO A 3 -11.45 -9.85 -5.09
C PRO A 3 -11.92 -8.45 -5.47
N LEU A 4 -11.08 -7.75 -6.24
CA LEU A 4 -11.36 -6.42 -6.76
C LEU A 4 -11.50 -6.49 -8.28
N THR A 5 -12.51 -5.84 -8.82
CA THR A 5 -12.65 -5.67 -10.27
C THR A 5 -11.95 -4.40 -10.70
N GLU A 6 -11.71 -4.25 -12.01
CA GLU A 6 -11.17 -3.00 -12.55
C GLU A 6 -12.07 -1.80 -12.19
N ALA A 7 -13.39 -1.98 -12.26
CA ALA A 7 -14.34 -0.93 -11.90
C ALA A 7 -14.23 -0.56 -10.42
N ASP A 8 -14.09 -1.55 -9.53
CA ASP A 8 -13.86 -1.31 -8.10
C ASP A 8 -12.64 -0.44 -7.88
N ILE A 9 -11.54 -0.79 -8.56
CA ILE A 9 -10.27 -0.08 -8.43
C ILE A 9 -10.39 1.36 -8.94
N ARG A 10 -10.91 1.54 -10.15
CA ARG A 10 -10.99 2.87 -10.77
C ARG A 10 -11.87 3.85 -9.98
N SER A 11 -12.90 3.36 -9.32
CA SER A 11 -13.81 4.20 -8.54
C SER A 11 -13.40 4.36 -7.07
N SER A 12 -12.31 3.72 -6.63
CA SER A 12 -11.94 3.66 -5.21
C SER A 12 -11.12 4.85 -4.71
N PHE A 13 -10.40 5.52 -5.58
CA PHE A 13 -9.36 6.48 -5.17
C PHE A 13 -9.94 7.74 -4.53
N VAL A 14 -9.38 8.11 -3.37
CA VAL A 14 -9.85 9.26 -2.58
C VAL A 14 -8.91 10.47 -2.67
N ASN A 15 -7.70 10.28 -3.20
CA ASN A 15 -6.70 11.35 -3.28
C ASN A 15 -6.01 11.46 -4.64
N ALA A 16 -6.57 10.84 -5.68
CA ALA A 16 -6.01 10.89 -7.02
C ALA A 16 -6.48 12.14 -7.77
N THR A 17 -5.60 12.69 -8.61
CA THR A 17 -5.98 13.74 -9.55
C THR A 17 -6.69 13.12 -10.75
N PRO A 18 -7.47 13.92 -11.54
CA PRO A 18 -8.08 13.40 -12.77
C PRO A 18 -7.06 12.79 -13.75
N ASP A 19 -5.88 13.40 -13.88
CA ASP A 19 -4.82 12.88 -14.74
C ASP A 19 -4.28 11.54 -14.25
N GLU A 20 -4.11 11.39 -12.95
CA GLU A 20 -3.68 10.13 -12.35
C GLU A 20 -4.69 9.01 -12.59
N LEU A 21 -5.98 9.32 -12.48
CA LEU A 21 -7.04 8.36 -12.78
C LEU A 21 -7.08 7.98 -14.26
N ALA A 22 -6.89 8.96 -15.15
CA ALA A 22 -6.89 8.71 -16.58
C ALA A 22 -5.73 7.82 -17.02
N GLN A 23 -4.60 7.88 -16.33
CA GLN A 23 -3.38 7.14 -16.64
C GLN A 23 -3.17 5.92 -15.73
N LEU A 24 -4.16 5.58 -14.91
CA LEU A 24 -4.03 4.52 -13.92
C LEU A 24 -3.75 3.16 -14.57
N PRO A 25 -2.56 2.56 -14.33
CA PRO A 25 -2.28 1.23 -14.81
C PRO A 25 -2.98 0.21 -13.91
N ILE A 26 -3.68 -0.74 -14.53
CA ILE A 26 -4.36 -1.81 -13.78
C ILE A 26 -3.48 -3.06 -13.83
N PRO A 27 -3.13 -3.66 -12.69
CA PRO A 27 -2.36 -4.90 -12.69
C PRO A 27 -3.18 -6.08 -13.20
N GLY A 28 -2.53 -7.21 -13.47
CA GLY A 28 -3.21 -8.42 -13.96
C GLY A 28 -4.09 -9.05 -12.88
N LEU A 29 -5.36 -8.69 -12.85
CA LEU A 29 -6.28 -9.08 -11.78
C LEU A 29 -6.65 -10.56 -11.81
N HIS A 30 -6.71 -11.16 -12.99
CA HIS A 30 -7.10 -12.57 -13.15
C HIS A 30 -6.01 -13.55 -12.72
N GLU A 31 -4.79 -13.07 -12.52
CA GLU A 31 -3.67 -13.90 -12.05
C GLU A 31 -3.43 -13.77 -10.55
N MET A 32 -4.22 -12.96 -9.86
CA MET A 32 -4.00 -12.68 -8.45
C MET A 32 -4.56 -13.75 -7.54
N LEU A 33 -3.75 -14.14 -6.55
CA LEU A 33 -4.17 -15.01 -5.45
C LEU A 33 -4.75 -14.13 -4.34
N TRP A 34 -6.01 -13.79 -4.46
CA TRP A 34 -6.66 -12.86 -3.54
C TRP A 34 -6.65 -13.34 -2.09
N GLY A 35 -6.68 -14.65 -1.87
CA GLY A 35 -6.61 -15.22 -0.52
C GLY A 35 -5.28 -14.99 0.17
N ASP A 36 -4.23 -14.69 -0.57
CA ASP A 36 -2.88 -14.45 -0.05
C ASP A 36 -2.54 -12.95 0.02
N ARG A 37 -3.55 -12.09 -0.01
CA ARG A 37 -3.37 -10.64 0.04
C ARG A 37 -4.31 -10.01 1.06
N GLU A 38 -3.80 -9.06 1.82
CA GLU A 38 -4.58 -8.22 2.73
C GLU A 38 -5.07 -6.96 2.03
N PHE A 39 -4.31 -6.50 1.05
CA PHE A 39 -4.64 -5.34 0.22
C PHE A 39 -4.00 -5.50 -1.15
N LEU A 40 -4.40 -4.69 -2.10
CA LEU A 40 -3.76 -4.63 -3.41
C LEU A 40 -2.84 -3.42 -3.46
N GLY A 41 -1.53 -3.67 -3.63
CA GLY A 41 -0.54 -2.61 -3.77
C GLY A 41 0.32 -2.88 -5.00
N TRP A 42 0.60 -1.82 -5.79
CA TRP A 42 1.48 -1.95 -6.94
C TRP A 42 2.15 -0.63 -7.28
N ARG A 43 3.31 -0.71 -7.92
CA ARG A 43 4.06 0.44 -8.40
C ARG A 43 3.67 0.74 -9.85
N ASP A 44 3.68 2.01 -10.20
CA ASP A 44 3.42 2.44 -11.58
C ASP A 44 4.64 2.10 -12.46
N PRO A 45 4.47 1.31 -13.53
CA PRO A 45 5.60 0.95 -14.38
C PRO A 45 6.15 2.10 -15.22
N GLN A 46 5.39 3.18 -15.38
CA GLN A 46 5.79 4.34 -16.17
C GLN A 46 6.11 5.58 -15.33
N ALA A 47 5.78 5.56 -14.05
CA ALA A 47 6.06 6.65 -13.12
C ALA A 47 6.73 6.07 -11.87
N ALA A 48 8.06 6.00 -11.91
CA ALA A 48 8.87 5.21 -10.96
C ALA A 48 8.62 5.54 -9.48
N ARG A 49 8.15 6.75 -9.18
CA ARG A 49 7.90 7.16 -7.79
C ARG A 49 6.45 6.95 -7.35
N ARG A 50 5.56 6.60 -8.26
CA ARG A 50 4.14 6.47 -7.96
C ARG A 50 3.77 5.03 -7.62
N GLY A 51 2.93 4.87 -6.60
CA GLY A 51 2.35 3.60 -6.23
C GLY A 51 0.89 3.75 -5.87
N TYR A 52 0.20 2.62 -5.78
CA TYR A 52 -1.23 2.58 -5.54
C TYR A 52 -1.54 1.52 -4.50
N ILE A 53 -2.44 1.82 -3.58
CA ILE A 53 -2.88 0.91 -2.54
C ILE A 53 -4.40 0.93 -2.52
N VAL A 54 -5.03 -0.23 -2.69
CA VAL A 54 -6.49 -0.38 -2.60
C VAL A 54 -6.82 -1.41 -1.53
N SER A 55 -7.68 -1.05 -0.60
CA SER A 55 -8.12 -1.94 0.46
C SER A 55 -9.62 -1.84 0.64
N TRP A 56 -10.22 -2.89 1.21
CA TRP A 56 -11.63 -2.88 1.59
C TRP A 56 -11.78 -2.28 2.98
N ILE A 57 -12.62 -1.26 3.10
CA ILE A 57 -13.01 -0.65 4.37
C ILE A 57 -14.53 -0.66 4.42
N ASP A 58 -15.11 -1.39 5.37
CA ASP A 58 -16.58 -1.50 5.54
C ASP A 58 -17.29 -1.83 4.21
N ASP A 59 -16.86 -2.88 3.54
CA ASP A 59 -17.39 -3.37 2.26
C ASP A 59 -17.25 -2.39 1.10
N ARG A 60 -16.43 -1.37 1.25
CA ARG A 60 -16.14 -0.38 0.21
C ARG A 60 -14.68 -0.43 -0.17
N ALA A 61 -14.38 -0.49 -1.46
CA ALA A 61 -13.01 -0.38 -1.94
C ALA A 61 -12.54 1.07 -1.80
N VAL A 62 -11.41 1.28 -1.12
CA VAL A 62 -10.81 2.60 -0.94
C VAL A 62 -9.36 2.56 -1.42
N GLY A 63 -9.04 3.40 -2.39
CA GLY A 63 -7.72 3.49 -2.99
C GLY A 63 -7.01 4.80 -2.68
N ILE A 64 -5.71 4.73 -2.55
CA ILE A 64 -4.85 5.89 -2.35
C ILE A 64 -3.68 5.85 -3.32
N VAL A 65 -3.28 7.01 -3.81
CA VAL A 65 -2.04 7.21 -4.55
C VAL A 65 -0.97 7.61 -3.56
N VAL A 66 0.18 6.94 -3.64
CA VAL A 66 1.35 7.25 -2.83
C VAL A 66 2.55 7.57 -3.73
N ARG A 67 3.47 8.37 -3.23
CA ARG A 67 4.68 8.75 -3.98
C ARG A 67 5.90 8.55 -3.11
N SER A 68 6.90 7.83 -3.64
CA SER A 68 8.15 7.68 -2.92
C SER A 68 8.99 8.94 -3.01
N ALA A 69 9.67 9.27 -1.90
CA ALA A 69 10.69 10.30 -1.90
C ALA A 69 11.85 9.85 -2.77
N GLY A 70 12.55 10.81 -3.37
CA GLY A 70 13.80 10.53 -4.08
C GLY A 70 14.88 10.08 -3.11
N GLY A 71 15.66 9.08 -3.52
CA GLY A 71 16.72 8.53 -2.69
C GLY A 71 16.28 7.38 -1.81
N SER A 72 17.26 6.60 -1.35
CA SER A 72 17.05 5.47 -0.46
C SER A 72 17.55 5.80 0.95
N LEU A 73 17.07 5.04 1.93
CA LEU A 73 17.64 5.06 3.27
C LEU A 73 19.11 4.62 3.19
N ARG A 74 19.90 5.02 4.20
CA ARG A 74 21.35 4.73 4.21
C ARG A 74 21.58 3.20 4.09
N PRO A 75 22.43 2.76 3.14
CA PRO A 75 22.77 1.34 2.99
C PRO A 75 23.39 0.77 4.27
N GLY A 76 23.14 -0.50 4.52
CA GLY A 76 23.72 -1.20 5.67
C GLY A 76 22.96 -1.05 6.98
N ILE A 77 21.88 -0.27 7.01
CA ILE A 77 20.99 -0.14 8.16
C ILE A 77 19.76 -1.00 7.92
N ALA A 78 19.32 -1.72 8.97
CA ALA A 78 18.02 -2.40 8.92
C ALA A 78 16.90 -1.37 9.05
N ALA A 79 15.82 -1.58 8.32
CA ALA A 79 14.63 -0.75 8.39
C ALA A 79 13.40 -1.61 8.60
N MET A 80 12.32 -1.02 9.10
CA MET A 80 11.08 -1.73 9.33
C MET A 80 9.95 -1.01 8.60
N CYS A 81 9.17 -1.79 7.84
CA CYS A 81 7.97 -1.29 7.20
C CYS A 81 6.90 -0.99 8.25
N SER A 82 6.28 0.19 8.18
CA SER A 82 5.22 0.59 9.11
C SER A 82 3.94 -0.22 8.92
N PHE A 83 3.75 -0.87 7.79
CA PHE A 83 2.59 -1.71 7.55
C PHE A 83 2.80 -3.14 8.04
N CYS A 84 3.80 -3.84 7.53
CA CYS A 84 3.97 -5.26 7.84
C CYS A 84 4.87 -5.53 9.04
N HIS A 85 5.59 -4.52 9.55
CA HIS A 85 6.55 -4.64 10.65
C HIS A 85 7.64 -5.70 10.40
N SER A 86 7.94 -5.98 9.13
CA SER A 86 9.03 -6.89 8.79
C SER A 86 10.34 -6.13 8.77
N PRO A 87 11.34 -6.54 9.57
CA PRO A 87 12.67 -5.98 9.47
C PRO A 87 13.32 -6.44 8.17
N GLN A 88 13.98 -5.52 7.47
CA GLN A 88 14.54 -5.81 6.16
C GLN A 88 15.65 -4.80 5.83
N PRO A 89 16.46 -5.05 4.80
CA PRO A 89 17.46 -4.08 4.37
C PRO A 89 16.83 -2.72 4.07
N ALA A 90 17.51 -1.65 4.44
CA ALA A 90 17.02 -0.29 4.27
C ALA A 90 16.67 0.04 2.81
N THR A 91 17.31 -0.62 1.85
CA THR A 91 17.05 -0.45 0.42
C THR A 91 15.66 -0.95 -0.01
N GLN A 92 15.02 -1.78 0.82
CA GLN A 92 13.69 -2.34 0.53
C GLN A 92 12.55 -1.57 1.20
N VAL A 93 12.88 -0.50 1.91
CA VAL A 93 11.89 0.38 2.56
C VAL A 93 12.08 1.79 2.04
N ARG A 94 10.99 2.46 1.71
CA ARG A 94 10.99 3.84 1.22
C ARG A 94 10.04 4.70 2.01
N LEU A 95 10.35 5.99 2.07
CA LEU A 95 9.38 6.97 2.53
C LEU A 95 8.40 7.23 1.39
N PHE A 96 7.14 6.92 1.65
CA PHE A 96 6.05 7.29 0.75
C PHE A 96 5.22 8.39 1.36
N SER A 97 4.79 9.33 0.54
CA SER A 97 3.84 10.36 0.95
C SER A 97 2.55 10.22 0.15
N ALA A 98 1.46 10.61 0.77
CA ALA A 98 0.15 10.62 0.15
C ALA A 98 -0.51 11.99 0.39
N ALA A 99 -1.07 12.58 -0.64
CA ALA A 99 -1.88 13.78 -0.49
C ALA A 99 -3.12 13.43 0.33
N ARG A 100 -3.54 14.33 1.23
CA ARG A 100 -4.81 14.16 1.92
C ARG A 100 -5.96 14.27 0.93
N ALA A 101 -7.05 13.60 1.24
CA ALA A 101 -8.25 13.65 0.39
C ALA A 101 -8.84 15.07 0.39
N GLY A 102 -9.51 15.41 -0.70
CA GLY A 102 -10.26 16.65 -0.81
C GLY A 102 -9.39 17.90 -0.91
N GLU A 103 -9.92 19.01 -0.43
CA GLU A 103 -9.29 20.33 -0.52
C GLU A 103 -7.96 20.40 0.20
N SER A 104 -7.85 19.72 1.35
CA SER A 104 -6.61 19.70 2.13
C SER A 104 -5.43 19.21 1.30
N GLY A 105 -5.62 18.10 0.56
CA GLY A 105 -4.57 17.57 -0.33
C GLY A 105 -4.29 18.47 -1.51
N ARG A 106 -5.33 19.10 -2.08
CA ARG A 106 -5.16 20.08 -3.16
C ARG A 106 -4.35 21.30 -2.69
N ASN A 107 -4.41 21.61 -1.42
CA ASN A 107 -3.62 22.69 -0.81
C ASN A 107 -2.21 22.24 -0.39
N GLY A 108 -1.80 21.03 -0.77
CA GLY A 108 -0.45 20.53 -0.54
C GLY A 108 -0.24 19.78 0.77
N ASN A 109 -1.29 19.48 1.53
CA ASN A 109 -1.16 18.72 2.78
C ASN A 109 -0.99 17.22 2.47
N THR A 110 0.06 16.63 3.03
CA THR A 110 0.41 15.22 2.81
C THR A 110 0.70 14.52 4.12
N ILE A 111 0.60 13.19 4.09
CA ILE A 111 1.04 12.31 5.18
C ILE A 111 2.11 11.38 4.62
N GLY A 112 3.17 11.13 5.39
CA GLY A 112 4.23 10.21 4.99
C GLY A 112 4.36 9.02 5.93
N THR A 113 4.85 7.91 5.39
CA THR A 113 5.19 6.71 6.16
C THR A 113 6.26 5.90 5.44
N TYR A 114 7.03 5.13 6.22
CA TYR A 114 8.06 4.23 5.67
C TYR A 114 7.45 2.85 5.46
N ILE A 115 7.41 2.38 4.23
CA ILE A 115 6.80 1.11 3.88
C ILE A 115 7.62 0.37 2.81
N CYS A 116 7.29 -0.90 2.59
CA CYS A 116 7.96 -1.72 1.58
C CYS A 116 7.99 -1.01 0.23
N GLU A 117 9.16 -0.97 -0.39
CA GLU A 117 9.36 -0.27 -1.68
C GLU A 117 8.42 -0.78 -2.77
N ASP A 118 8.21 -2.08 -2.83
CA ASP A 118 7.37 -2.72 -3.85
C ASP A 118 5.89 -2.77 -3.47
N LEU A 119 5.53 -2.27 -2.30
CA LEU A 119 4.17 -2.37 -1.73
C LEU A 119 3.71 -3.82 -1.58
N GLY A 120 4.64 -4.75 -1.49
CA GLY A 120 4.41 -6.19 -1.46
C GLY A 120 4.37 -6.80 -0.06
N CYS A 121 3.84 -6.08 0.92
CA CYS A 121 3.81 -6.54 2.31
C CYS A 121 3.16 -7.91 2.49
N SER A 122 2.07 -8.18 1.78
CA SER A 122 1.36 -9.46 1.87
C SER A 122 2.24 -10.63 1.44
N MET A 123 3.05 -10.45 0.41
CA MET A 123 4.00 -11.46 -0.02
C MET A 123 5.10 -11.64 1.02
N LEU A 124 5.63 -10.54 1.54
CA LEU A 124 6.75 -10.57 2.47
C LEU A 124 6.43 -11.31 3.76
N ILE A 125 5.23 -11.14 4.32
CA ILE A 125 4.85 -11.85 5.54
C ILE A 125 4.70 -13.36 5.33
N ARG A 126 4.66 -13.82 4.07
CA ARG A 126 4.50 -15.24 3.70
C ARG A 126 5.78 -15.89 3.20
N THR A 127 6.91 -15.16 3.13
CA THR A 127 8.15 -15.69 2.54
C THR A 127 8.99 -16.53 3.47
N ALA A 128 8.77 -16.49 4.79
CA ALA A 128 9.52 -17.31 5.73
C ALA A 128 9.13 -18.79 5.58
N PRO A 129 10.07 -19.74 5.85
CA PRO A 129 9.74 -21.16 5.81
C PRO A 129 8.59 -21.52 6.76
N PRO A 130 7.75 -22.52 6.42
CA PRO A 130 6.56 -22.84 7.22
C PRO A 130 6.81 -23.14 8.70
N HIS A 131 7.97 -23.73 9.03
CA HIS A 131 8.31 -24.02 10.44
C HIS A 131 8.63 -22.78 11.26
N LEU A 132 9.01 -21.67 10.60
CA LEU A 132 9.25 -20.37 11.24
C LEU A 132 8.05 -19.44 11.09
N ASN A 133 7.10 -19.79 10.24
CA ASN A 133 5.98 -18.93 9.88
C ASN A 133 4.71 -19.76 9.68
N PRO A 134 4.19 -20.39 10.76
CA PRO A 134 3.00 -21.21 10.64
C PRO A 134 1.76 -20.38 10.21
N PRO A 135 0.73 -21.04 9.66
CA PRO A 135 -0.46 -20.34 9.17
C PRO A 135 -1.13 -19.41 10.19
N ALA A 136 -1.13 -19.79 11.47
CA ALA A 136 -1.70 -18.93 12.51
C ALA A 136 -0.92 -17.63 12.69
N THR A 137 0.41 -17.67 12.54
CA THR A 137 1.27 -16.48 12.60
C THR A 137 1.03 -15.59 11.39
N ILE A 138 0.90 -16.17 10.20
CA ILE A 138 0.59 -15.43 8.97
C ILE A 138 -0.76 -14.72 9.12
N ALA A 139 -1.77 -15.42 9.62
CA ALA A 139 -3.10 -14.85 9.82
C ALA A 139 -3.06 -13.65 10.78
N MET A 140 -2.34 -13.78 11.89
CA MET A 140 -2.20 -12.71 12.88
C MET A 140 -1.45 -11.50 12.31
N ARG A 141 -0.36 -11.75 11.59
CA ARG A 141 0.40 -10.68 10.93
C ARG A 141 -0.41 -10.01 9.83
N GLY A 142 -1.20 -10.77 9.09
CA GLY A 142 -2.09 -10.26 8.05
C GLY A 142 -3.18 -9.35 8.61
N GLU A 143 -3.82 -9.72 9.71
CA GLU A 143 -4.80 -8.87 10.39
C GLU A 143 -4.18 -7.54 10.83
N ALA A 144 -3.01 -7.59 11.45
CA ALA A 144 -2.31 -6.40 11.89
C ALA A 144 -1.88 -5.51 10.72
N LEU A 145 -1.40 -6.13 9.64
CA LEU A 145 -1.04 -5.44 8.41
C LEU A 145 -2.25 -4.69 7.84
N LEU A 146 -3.37 -5.38 7.67
CA LEU A 146 -4.58 -4.77 7.13
C LEU A 146 -5.05 -3.60 8.00
N GLN A 147 -5.02 -3.76 9.31
CA GLN A 147 -5.42 -2.70 10.23
C GLN A 147 -4.55 -1.44 10.06
N ARG A 148 -3.24 -1.62 9.88
CA ARG A 148 -2.33 -0.49 9.69
C ARG A 148 -2.54 0.22 8.37
N VAL A 149 -2.80 -0.54 7.31
CA VAL A 149 -3.15 0.02 5.99
C VAL A 149 -4.46 0.81 6.09
N GLN A 150 -5.46 0.27 6.75
CA GLN A 150 -6.74 0.94 6.94
C GLN A 150 -6.60 2.20 7.79
N ASN A 151 -5.78 2.17 8.84
CA ASN A 151 -5.53 3.34 9.68
C ASN A 151 -4.86 4.47 8.89
N PHE A 152 -3.85 4.13 8.08
CA PHE A 152 -3.19 5.12 7.23
C PHE A 152 -4.16 5.72 6.21
N THR A 153 -4.96 4.88 5.57
CA THR A 153 -5.97 5.32 4.61
C THR A 153 -7.01 6.24 5.28
N ALA A 154 -7.46 5.88 6.49
CA ALA A 154 -8.39 6.72 7.25
C ALA A 154 -7.80 8.08 7.59
N ASP A 155 -6.51 8.14 7.92
CA ASP A 155 -5.82 9.41 8.17
C ASP A 155 -5.77 10.30 6.94
N ILE A 156 -5.58 9.70 5.76
CA ILE A 156 -5.61 10.44 4.48
C ILE A 156 -6.99 11.02 4.22
N MET A 157 -8.03 10.31 4.60
CA MET A 157 -9.42 10.72 4.39
C MET A 157 -9.91 11.78 5.38
N LYS A 158 -9.20 11.99 6.48
CA LYS A 158 -9.57 13.02 7.44
C LYS A 158 -9.37 14.40 6.84
N THR A 159 -10.43 15.18 6.79
CA THR A 159 -10.34 16.61 6.52
C THR A 159 -10.15 17.32 7.84
N ALA A 160 -8.97 17.85 8.03
CA ALA A 160 -8.69 18.61 9.24
C ALA A 160 -9.50 19.91 9.27
#